data_0c38b6f99f3f226c19b5422d6a1832fa
#
_entry.id   0c38b6f99f3f226c19b5422d6a1832fa
#
_cell.length_a   1.000
_cell.length_b   1.000
_cell.length_c   1.000
_cell.angle_alpha   90.00
_cell.angle_beta   90.00
_cell.angle_gamma   90.00
#
_symmetry.space_group_name_H-M   'P 1'
#
loop_
_entity.id
_entity.type
_entity.pdbx_description
1 polymer ?
#
loop_
_entity_poly.entity_id
_entity_poly.type
_entity_poly.pdbx_seq_one_letter_code
_entity_poly.pdbx_strand_id
1 'polypeptide(L)'
;MNIWAGCVTALIIGCAVGVLNGFIVTRLKLNPLIATLGTMSIFSGFSMVLTGGLSKPLFVPAFNWLGSGRLFGIPFPIILMLLVFVALWLILSKTPFGRFVYATGGNPEASSLLGVPVERTQMVLYVVSGLSGAAAGIILAAMLGAAAPNAAGQHLLTIIAAIILGGTSLFGGRGSVWGTLIAVLILGTLNNGLTLMNVSSFWQDVTRGVVLFNGGRPRSAARAPAELTPFSFHRRSRNV
;
A
#
# COMPACT_ATOMS: atom_id res chain seq x y z
N MET A 1 -25.84 15.02 -12.20
CA MET A 1 -24.74 15.36 -11.28
C MET A 1 -23.45 15.48 -12.09
N ASN A 2 -22.71 16.56 -11.92
CA ASN A 2 -21.49 16.77 -12.69
C ASN A 2 -20.45 15.72 -12.27
N ILE A 3 -19.83 14.98 -13.19
CA ILE A 3 -18.89 13.89 -12.87
C ILE A 3 -17.70 14.40 -12.04
N TRP A 4 -17.28 15.66 -12.31
CA TRP A 4 -16.22 16.30 -11.56
C TRP A 4 -16.58 16.56 -10.09
N ALA A 5 -17.85 16.89 -9.81
CA ALA A 5 -18.34 16.94 -8.43
C ALA A 5 -18.30 15.55 -7.77
N GLY A 6 -18.58 14.49 -8.53
CA GLY A 6 -18.39 13.11 -8.06
C GLY A 6 -16.94 12.77 -7.71
N CYS A 7 -15.98 13.22 -8.50
CA CYS A 7 -14.56 13.03 -8.19
C CYS A 7 -14.13 13.77 -6.90
N VAL A 8 -14.59 15.01 -6.75
CA VAL A 8 -14.30 15.81 -5.54
C VAL A 8 -14.93 15.16 -4.30
N THR A 9 -16.19 14.71 -4.40
CA THR A 9 -16.85 14.00 -3.29
C THR A 9 -16.14 12.69 -2.94
N ALA A 10 -15.65 11.95 -3.93
CA ALA A 10 -14.86 10.73 -3.70
C ALA A 10 -13.56 11.02 -2.94
N LEU A 11 -12.84 12.10 -3.28
CA LEU A 11 -11.63 12.52 -2.56
C LEU A 11 -11.95 12.97 -1.12
N ILE A 12 -13.05 13.69 -0.91
CA ILE A 12 -13.50 14.10 0.44
C ILE A 12 -13.83 12.86 1.27
N ILE A 13 -14.57 11.90 0.71
CA ILE A 13 -14.89 10.64 1.39
C ILE A 13 -13.61 9.85 1.70
N GLY A 14 -12.68 9.76 0.76
CA GLY A 14 -11.39 9.09 0.97
C GLY A 14 -10.58 9.74 2.10
N CYS A 15 -10.55 11.08 2.14
CA CYS A 15 -9.95 11.82 3.24
C CYS A 15 -10.64 11.52 4.58
N ALA A 16 -11.98 11.55 4.62
CA ALA A 16 -12.77 11.27 5.82
C ALA A 16 -12.53 9.84 6.34
N VAL A 17 -12.48 8.84 5.43
CA VAL A 17 -12.14 7.45 5.78
C VAL A 17 -10.71 7.35 6.32
N GLY A 18 -9.77 8.09 5.73
CA GLY A 18 -8.39 8.18 6.21
C GLY A 18 -8.32 8.76 7.63
N VAL A 19 -9.03 9.86 7.89
CA VAL A 19 -9.13 10.46 9.23
C VAL A 19 -9.78 9.50 10.22
N LEU A 20 -10.86 8.81 9.83
CA LEU A 20 -11.55 7.82 10.66
C LEU A 20 -10.60 6.68 11.06
N ASN A 21 -9.90 6.07 10.09
CA ASN A 21 -8.93 5.03 10.37
C ASN A 21 -7.77 5.52 11.23
N GLY A 22 -7.25 6.70 10.93
CA GLY A 22 -6.22 7.35 11.74
C GLY A 22 -6.68 7.56 13.19
N PHE A 23 -7.90 8.04 13.40
CA PHE A 23 -8.47 8.24 14.73
C PHE A 23 -8.63 6.90 15.48
N ILE A 24 -9.18 5.87 14.83
CA ILE A 24 -9.38 4.54 15.42
C ILE A 24 -8.03 3.95 15.87
N VAL A 25 -7.00 4.06 15.04
CA VAL A 25 -5.69 3.45 15.37
C VAL A 25 -4.91 4.28 16.38
N THR A 26 -4.90 5.62 16.25
CA THR A 26 -4.08 6.46 17.13
C THR A 26 -4.72 6.73 18.48
N ARG A 27 -6.05 6.92 18.53
CA ARG A 27 -6.77 7.26 19.76
C ARG A 27 -7.36 6.05 20.48
N LEU A 28 -7.99 5.13 19.74
CA LEU A 28 -8.54 3.91 20.32
C LEU A 28 -7.49 2.80 20.47
N LYS A 29 -6.28 3.01 19.94
CA LYS A 29 -5.12 2.08 20.01
C LYS A 29 -5.47 0.67 19.51
N LEU A 30 -6.41 0.57 18.55
CA LEU A 30 -6.75 -0.70 17.91
C LEU A 30 -5.63 -1.13 16.96
N ASN A 31 -5.49 -2.44 16.81
CA ASN A 31 -4.54 -2.99 15.84
C ASN A 31 -4.84 -2.43 14.43
N PRO A 32 -3.87 -1.83 13.74
CA PRO A 32 -4.05 -1.23 12.42
C PRO A 32 -4.68 -2.14 11.39
N LEU A 33 -4.29 -3.42 11.37
CA LEU A 33 -4.82 -4.40 10.43
C LEU A 33 -6.31 -4.67 10.66
N ILE A 34 -6.70 -4.87 11.92
CA ILE A 34 -8.10 -5.14 12.29
C ILE A 34 -8.97 -3.91 11.97
N ALA A 35 -8.50 -2.72 12.35
CA ALA A 35 -9.22 -1.47 12.12
C ALA A 35 -9.47 -1.24 10.61
N THR A 36 -8.43 -1.35 9.79
CA THR A 36 -8.54 -1.08 8.34
C THR A 36 -9.32 -2.15 7.59
N LEU A 37 -9.18 -3.43 7.94
CA LEU A 37 -10.00 -4.51 7.34
C LEU A 37 -11.47 -4.38 7.75
N GLY A 38 -11.74 -4.01 9.01
CA GLY A 38 -13.10 -3.75 9.49
C GLY A 38 -13.76 -2.60 8.74
N THR A 39 -13.09 -1.45 8.64
CA THR A 39 -13.62 -0.30 7.88
C THR A 39 -13.76 -0.60 6.40
N MET A 40 -12.81 -1.31 5.78
CA MET A 40 -12.93 -1.77 4.39
C MET A 40 -14.19 -2.60 4.18
N SER A 41 -14.49 -3.55 5.07
CA SER A 41 -15.68 -4.39 4.98
C SER A 41 -16.96 -3.59 5.13
N ILE A 42 -17.01 -2.61 6.06
CA ILE A 42 -18.16 -1.73 6.26
C ILE A 42 -18.42 -0.88 5.00
N PHE A 43 -17.40 -0.21 4.46
CA PHE A 43 -17.56 0.65 3.29
C PHE A 43 -17.83 -0.15 2.01
N SER A 44 -17.26 -1.33 1.86
CA SER A 44 -17.57 -2.24 0.76
C SER A 44 -19.03 -2.70 0.83
N GLY A 45 -19.52 -3.12 1.99
CA GLY A 45 -20.91 -3.48 2.21
C GLY A 45 -21.86 -2.31 1.93
N PHE A 46 -21.53 -1.12 2.42
CA PHE A 46 -22.32 0.08 2.17
C PHE A 46 -22.37 0.46 0.68
N SER A 47 -21.24 0.34 -0.02
CA SER A 47 -21.18 0.53 -1.49
C SER A 47 -22.10 -0.44 -2.24
N MET A 48 -22.12 -1.70 -1.82
CA MET A 48 -23.03 -2.72 -2.38
C MET A 48 -24.49 -2.39 -2.15
N VAL A 49 -24.86 -1.96 -0.94
CA VAL A 49 -26.24 -1.56 -0.61
C VAL A 49 -26.68 -0.38 -1.50
N LEU A 50 -25.81 0.65 -1.64
CA LEU A 50 -26.13 1.83 -2.46
C LEU A 50 -26.26 1.53 -3.96
N THR A 51 -25.51 0.56 -4.47
CA THR A 51 -25.50 0.23 -5.90
C THR A 51 -26.41 -0.94 -6.26
N GLY A 52 -26.96 -1.64 -5.26
CA GLY A 52 -27.66 -2.91 -5.46
C GLY A 52 -26.75 -4.02 -5.97
N GLY A 53 -25.42 -3.92 -5.72
CA GLY A 53 -24.43 -4.86 -6.22
C GLY A 53 -24.09 -4.73 -7.71
N LEU A 54 -24.74 -3.80 -8.41
CA LEU A 54 -24.60 -3.64 -9.86
C LEU A 54 -23.55 -2.58 -10.21
N SER A 55 -22.76 -2.86 -11.26
CA SER A 55 -21.87 -1.86 -11.85
C SER A 55 -22.68 -0.83 -12.62
N LYS A 56 -22.44 0.45 -12.36
CA LYS A 56 -23.10 1.57 -13.07
C LYS A 56 -22.17 2.11 -14.16
N PRO A 57 -22.56 2.03 -15.45
CA PRO A 57 -21.73 2.53 -16.53
C PRO A 57 -21.63 4.07 -16.48
N LEU A 58 -20.45 4.58 -16.83
CA LEU A 58 -20.10 6.00 -16.84
C LEU A 58 -19.82 6.43 -18.29
N PHE A 59 -20.82 6.98 -18.98
CA PHE A 59 -20.71 7.42 -20.38
C PHE A 59 -20.28 8.89 -20.46
N VAL A 60 -19.15 9.26 -19.87
CA VAL A 60 -18.61 10.62 -19.95
C VAL A 60 -17.21 10.58 -20.58
N PRO A 61 -17.08 10.97 -21.87
CA PRO A 61 -15.80 10.88 -22.59
C PRO A 61 -14.64 11.58 -21.89
N ALA A 62 -14.89 12.77 -21.32
CA ALA A 62 -13.86 13.54 -20.59
C ALA A 62 -13.37 12.83 -19.31
N PHE A 63 -14.24 12.05 -18.66
CA PHE A 63 -13.85 11.25 -17.51
C PHE A 63 -13.08 9.98 -17.92
N ASN A 64 -13.58 9.29 -18.95
CA ASN A 64 -12.95 8.08 -19.45
C ASN A 64 -11.57 8.36 -20.04
N TRP A 65 -11.30 9.60 -20.48
CA TRP A 65 -9.97 10.03 -20.90
C TRP A 65 -8.92 9.90 -19.79
N LEU A 66 -9.29 10.07 -18.50
CA LEU A 66 -8.38 9.85 -17.37
C LEU A 66 -7.88 8.39 -17.28
N GLY A 67 -8.67 7.43 -17.73
CA GLY A 67 -8.32 6.01 -17.72
C GLY A 67 -7.69 5.51 -19.02
N SER A 68 -8.15 6.01 -20.17
CA SER A 68 -7.76 5.53 -21.51
C SER A 68 -7.03 6.56 -22.37
N GLY A 69 -6.94 7.82 -21.91
CA GLY A 69 -6.26 8.91 -22.61
C GLY A 69 -4.76 8.66 -22.73
N ARG A 70 -4.18 9.20 -23.82
CA ARG A 70 -2.73 9.14 -24.06
C ARG A 70 -2.18 10.56 -24.16
N LEU A 71 -1.11 10.81 -23.40
CA LEU A 71 -0.35 12.04 -23.47
C LEU A 71 1.04 11.71 -24.00
N PHE A 72 1.47 12.32 -25.11
CA PHE A 72 2.72 11.98 -25.81
C PHE A 72 2.88 10.47 -26.15
N GLY A 73 1.78 9.78 -26.46
CA GLY A 73 1.79 8.34 -26.74
C GLY A 73 1.78 7.42 -25.52
N ILE A 74 1.97 7.98 -24.31
CA ILE A 74 1.98 7.22 -23.04
C ILE A 74 0.57 7.27 -22.42
N PRO A 75 0.02 6.16 -21.91
CA PRO A 75 -1.24 6.16 -21.18
C PRO A 75 -1.18 7.08 -19.96
N PHE A 76 -2.19 7.93 -19.80
CA PHE A 76 -2.25 8.91 -18.71
C PHE A 76 -2.10 8.28 -17.29
N PRO A 77 -2.69 7.10 -16.99
CA PRO A 77 -2.49 6.45 -15.69
C PRO A 77 -1.03 6.14 -15.36
N ILE A 78 -0.20 5.85 -16.37
CA ILE A 78 1.24 5.57 -16.16
C ILE A 78 1.96 6.86 -15.74
N ILE A 79 1.64 7.98 -16.39
CA ILE A 79 2.24 9.29 -16.07
C ILE A 79 1.87 9.66 -14.63
N LEU A 80 0.60 9.50 -14.26
CA LEU A 80 0.12 9.80 -12.93
C LEU A 80 0.76 8.88 -11.88
N MET A 81 0.89 7.59 -12.17
CA MET A 81 1.59 6.63 -11.30
C MET A 81 3.04 7.07 -11.04
N LEU A 82 3.77 7.44 -12.09
CA LEU A 82 5.15 7.90 -11.96
C LEU A 82 5.26 9.21 -11.17
N LEU A 83 4.33 10.15 -11.39
CA LEU A 83 4.29 11.41 -10.65
C LEU A 83 4.06 11.17 -9.16
N VAL A 84 3.06 10.37 -8.80
CA VAL A 84 2.77 10.01 -7.40
C VAL A 84 3.95 9.27 -6.79
N PHE A 85 4.56 8.33 -7.53
CA PHE A 85 5.74 7.60 -7.09
C PHE A 85 6.91 8.52 -6.76
N VAL A 86 7.25 9.44 -7.68
CA VAL A 86 8.35 10.39 -7.49
C VAL A 86 8.04 11.32 -6.30
N ALA A 87 6.80 11.80 -6.18
CA ALA A 87 6.38 12.65 -5.06
C ALA A 87 6.54 11.92 -3.71
N LEU A 88 6.05 10.70 -3.61
CA LEU A 88 6.18 9.88 -2.39
C LEU A 88 7.65 9.55 -2.08
N TRP A 89 8.44 9.22 -3.10
CA TRP A 89 9.87 8.99 -2.93
C TRP A 89 10.60 10.23 -2.41
N LEU A 90 10.32 11.41 -2.97
CA LEU A 90 10.90 12.67 -2.51
C LEU A 90 10.49 12.98 -1.05
N ILE A 91 9.21 12.80 -0.72
CA ILE A 91 8.72 13.04 0.64
C ILE A 91 9.41 12.08 1.62
N LEU A 92 9.47 10.78 1.32
CA LEU A 92 10.02 9.78 2.22
C LEU A 92 11.55 9.84 2.34
N SER A 93 12.27 10.20 1.25
CA SER A 93 13.74 10.16 1.25
C SER A 93 14.39 11.51 1.55
N LYS A 94 13.71 12.64 1.28
CA LYS A 94 14.33 13.97 1.32
C LYS A 94 13.74 14.88 2.41
N THR A 95 12.60 14.51 3.05
CA THR A 95 11.98 15.37 4.06
C THR A 95 12.15 14.86 5.49
N PRO A 96 12.05 15.73 6.51
CA PRO A 96 12.00 15.32 7.91
C PRO A 96 10.84 14.37 8.20
N PHE A 97 9.71 14.55 7.50
CA PHE A 97 8.54 13.69 7.64
C PHE A 97 8.86 12.23 7.34
N GLY A 98 9.63 11.94 6.29
CA GLY A 98 10.06 10.58 5.97
C GLY A 98 10.87 9.93 7.10
N ARG A 99 11.75 10.70 7.76
CA ARG A 99 12.50 10.21 8.95
C ARG A 99 11.56 9.86 10.10
N PHE A 100 10.54 10.68 10.34
CA PHE A 100 9.52 10.40 11.36
C PHE A 100 8.71 9.13 11.04
N VAL A 101 8.38 8.92 9.77
CA VAL A 101 7.68 7.70 9.31
C VAL A 101 8.48 6.44 9.62
N TYR A 102 9.77 6.41 9.25
CA TYR A 102 10.62 5.24 9.51
C TYR A 102 10.91 5.04 11.00
N ALA A 103 11.13 6.11 11.75
CA ALA A 103 11.34 6.05 13.19
C ALA A 103 10.10 5.50 13.91
N THR A 104 8.92 6.08 13.63
CA THR A 104 7.63 5.64 14.18
C THR A 104 7.32 4.19 13.84
N GLY A 105 7.64 3.76 12.61
CA GLY A 105 7.43 2.37 12.18
C GLY A 105 8.38 1.38 12.85
N GLY A 106 9.58 1.81 13.26
CA GLY A 106 10.56 0.95 13.93
C GLY A 106 10.25 0.71 15.41
N ASN A 107 10.03 1.78 16.14
CA ASN A 107 9.61 1.73 17.55
C ASN A 107 8.88 3.03 17.90
N PRO A 108 7.54 3.01 18.00
CA PRO A 108 6.74 4.20 18.33
C PRO A 108 7.07 4.80 19.70
N GLU A 109 7.32 3.94 20.71
CA GLU A 109 7.62 4.38 22.08
C GLU A 109 8.96 5.10 22.16
N ALA A 110 10.03 4.48 21.63
CA ALA A 110 11.34 5.11 21.57
C ALA A 110 11.32 6.40 20.74
N SER A 111 10.57 6.43 19.65
CA SER A 111 10.42 7.64 18.81
C SER A 111 9.76 8.78 19.56
N SER A 112 8.74 8.48 20.38
CA SER A 112 8.06 9.49 21.18
C SER A 112 8.98 10.11 22.24
N LEU A 113 9.86 9.30 22.87
CA LEU A 113 10.86 9.77 23.82
C LEU A 113 11.90 10.71 23.16
N LEU A 114 12.16 10.53 21.88
CA LEU A 114 13.04 11.39 21.08
C LEU A 114 12.33 12.64 20.51
N GLY A 115 11.09 12.90 20.93
CA GLY A 115 10.32 14.08 20.51
C GLY A 115 9.63 13.98 19.15
N VAL A 116 9.58 12.78 18.53
CA VAL A 116 8.84 12.56 17.29
C VAL A 116 7.33 12.60 17.57
N PRO A 117 6.54 13.41 16.84
CA PRO A 117 5.09 13.49 17.04
C PRO A 117 4.38 12.26 16.40
N VAL A 118 4.50 11.09 17.07
CA VAL A 118 4.04 9.78 16.56
C VAL A 118 2.58 9.80 16.13
N GLU A 119 1.67 10.28 16.99
CA GLU A 119 0.23 10.31 16.68
C GLU A 119 -0.09 11.15 15.44
N ARG A 120 0.54 12.33 15.31
CA ARG A 120 0.35 13.21 14.15
C ARG A 120 0.92 12.56 12.89
N THR A 121 2.08 11.95 12.98
CA THR A 121 2.72 11.24 11.85
C THR A 121 1.83 10.12 11.35
N GLN A 122 1.31 9.29 12.25
CA GLN A 122 0.38 8.21 11.89
C GLN A 122 -0.92 8.76 11.28
N MET A 123 -1.52 9.79 11.89
CA MET A 123 -2.74 10.42 11.36
C MET A 123 -2.55 10.91 9.92
N VAL A 124 -1.46 11.62 9.64
CA VAL A 124 -1.16 12.11 8.28
C VAL A 124 -1.00 10.96 7.31
N LEU A 125 -0.34 9.85 7.71
CA LEU A 125 -0.20 8.67 6.85
C LEU A 125 -1.54 8.04 6.49
N TYR A 126 -2.48 7.92 7.44
CA TYR A 126 -3.82 7.40 7.15
C TYR A 126 -4.60 8.34 6.22
N VAL A 127 -4.50 9.66 6.39
CA VAL A 127 -5.14 10.63 5.50
C VAL A 127 -4.56 10.54 4.09
N VAL A 128 -3.25 10.49 3.94
CA VAL A 128 -2.57 10.34 2.65
C VAL A 128 -2.97 9.01 2.00
N SER A 129 -3.04 7.92 2.76
CA SER A 129 -3.48 6.61 2.27
C SER A 129 -4.93 6.66 1.77
N GLY A 130 -5.85 7.28 2.53
CA GLY A 130 -7.25 7.43 2.13
C GLY A 130 -7.42 8.26 0.85
N LEU A 131 -6.69 9.38 0.74
CA LEU A 131 -6.67 10.21 -0.47
C LEU A 131 -6.11 9.46 -1.67
N SER A 132 -5.01 8.73 -1.49
CA SER A 132 -4.39 7.91 -2.55
C SER A 132 -5.32 6.79 -3.02
N GLY A 133 -6.02 6.15 -2.06
CA GLY A 133 -7.02 5.13 -2.36
C GLY A 133 -8.20 5.69 -3.17
N ALA A 134 -8.71 6.86 -2.80
CA ALA A 134 -9.78 7.53 -3.54
C ALA A 134 -9.34 7.94 -4.96
N ALA A 135 -8.13 8.49 -5.10
CA ALA A 135 -7.56 8.83 -6.41
C ALA A 135 -7.41 7.59 -7.30
N ALA A 136 -6.89 6.48 -6.74
CA ALA A 136 -6.78 5.21 -7.45
C ALA A 136 -8.15 4.66 -7.86
N GLY A 137 -9.17 4.77 -6.99
CA GLY A 137 -10.55 4.38 -7.29
C GLY A 137 -11.16 5.18 -8.44
N ILE A 138 -10.91 6.50 -8.50
CA ILE A 138 -11.36 7.36 -9.60
C ILE A 138 -10.75 6.90 -10.94
N ILE A 139 -9.43 6.63 -10.94
CA ILE A 139 -8.74 6.17 -12.15
C ILE A 139 -9.24 4.80 -12.57
N LEU A 140 -9.43 3.88 -11.61
CA LEU A 140 -9.95 2.55 -11.89
C LEU A 140 -11.35 2.63 -12.51
N ALA A 141 -12.24 3.47 -11.97
CA ALA A 141 -13.56 3.70 -12.53
C ALA A 141 -13.51 4.30 -13.96
N ALA A 142 -12.54 5.20 -14.21
CA ALA A 142 -12.31 5.76 -15.54
C ALA A 142 -11.76 4.72 -16.53
N MET A 143 -10.88 3.82 -16.08
CA MET A 143 -10.35 2.71 -16.90
C MET A 143 -11.43 1.69 -17.26
N LEU A 144 -12.33 1.38 -16.32
CA LEU A 144 -13.42 0.44 -16.52
C LEU A 144 -14.61 1.06 -17.28
N GLY A 145 -14.68 2.39 -17.39
CA GLY A 145 -15.86 3.10 -17.89
C GLY A 145 -17.11 2.85 -17.04
N ALA A 146 -16.95 2.39 -15.81
CA ALA A 146 -18.03 2.03 -14.91
C ALA A 146 -17.60 2.17 -13.43
N ALA A 147 -18.56 2.53 -12.58
CA ALA A 147 -18.42 2.45 -11.13
C ALA A 147 -18.82 1.04 -10.68
N ALA A 148 -17.82 0.19 -10.42
CA ALA A 148 -18.01 -1.18 -9.99
C ALA A 148 -17.62 -1.32 -8.50
N PRO A 149 -18.58 -1.66 -7.61
CA PRO A 149 -18.35 -1.66 -6.15
C PRO A 149 -17.29 -2.68 -5.69
N ASN A 150 -17.06 -3.75 -6.44
CA ASN A 150 -16.10 -4.82 -6.09
C ASN A 150 -14.78 -4.76 -6.84
N ALA A 151 -14.57 -3.81 -7.75
CA ALA A 151 -13.39 -3.78 -8.61
C ALA A 151 -12.06 -3.72 -7.82
N ALA A 152 -12.03 -2.98 -6.72
CA ALA A 152 -10.81 -2.79 -5.91
C ALA A 152 -10.47 -4.01 -5.03
N GLY A 153 -11.45 -4.80 -4.61
CA GLY A 153 -11.24 -5.93 -3.70
C GLY A 153 -10.29 -6.99 -4.24
N GLN A 154 -10.33 -7.25 -5.54
CA GLN A 154 -9.46 -8.23 -6.21
C GLN A 154 -7.98 -7.82 -6.21
N HIS A 155 -7.67 -6.54 -6.05
CA HIS A 155 -6.29 -6.03 -6.05
C HIS A 155 -5.61 -6.07 -4.69
N LEU A 156 -6.35 -6.28 -3.58
CA LEU A 156 -5.82 -6.21 -2.23
C LEU A 156 -4.63 -7.16 -2.02
N LEU A 157 -4.79 -8.43 -2.35
CA LEU A 157 -3.72 -9.43 -2.19
C LEU A 157 -2.51 -9.13 -3.08
N THR A 158 -2.75 -8.64 -4.30
CA THR A 158 -1.68 -8.24 -5.22
C THR A 158 -0.88 -7.07 -4.67
N ILE A 159 -1.55 -6.08 -4.08
CA ILE A 159 -0.91 -4.91 -3.46
C ILE A 159 -0.06 -5.34 -2.27
N ILE A 160 -0.60 -6.18 -1.37
CA ILE A 160 0.15 -6.72 -0.23
C ILE A 160 1.37 -7.51 -0.71
N ALA A 161 1.19 -8.39 -1.71
CA ALA A 161 2.29 -9.15 -2.29
C ALA A 161 3.38 -8.25 -2.89
N ALA A 162 2.99 -7.18 -3.60
CA ALA A 162 3.92 -6.21 -4.17
C ALA A 162 4.74 -5.49 -3.08
N ILE A 163 4.10 -5.08 -1.99
CA ILE A 163 4.74 -4.38 -0.88
C ILE A 163 5.77 -5.30 -0.20
N ILE A 164 5.41 -6.55 0.09
CA ILE A 164 6.30 -7.53 0.73
C ILE A 164 7.45 -7.92 -0.20
N LEU A 165 7.15 -8.22 -1.47
CA LEU A 165 8.14 -8.55 -2.48
C LEU A 165 9.12 -7.39 -2.70
N GLY A 166 8.63 -6.14 -2.62
CA GLY A 166 9.42 -4.91 -2.68
C GLY A 166 10.33 -4.68 -1.46
N GLY A 167 10.27 -5.55 -0.44
CA GLY A 167 11.12 -5.49 0.75
C GLY A 167 10.61 -4.54 1.84
N THR A 168 9.35 -4.13 1.76
CA THR A 168 8.71 -3.35 2.83
C THR A 168 8.17 -4.30 3.91
N SER A 169 8.53 -4.03 5.16
CA SER A 169 8.10 -4.82 6.32
C SER A 169 6.65 -4.49 6.68
N LEU A 170 5.83 -5.52 6.87
CA LEU A 170 4.47 -5.38 7.42
C LEU A 170 4.45 -4.92 8.89
N PHE A 171 5.55 -5.17 9.60
CA PHE A 171 5.70 -4.77 11.01
C PHE A 171 6.25 -3.35 11.17
N GLY A 172 6.55 -2.66 10.05
CA GLY A 172 7.04 -1.28 10.05
C GLY A 172 8.56 -1.15 10.08
N GLY A 173 9.04 0.09 10.13
CA GLY A 173 10.44 0.48 10.30
C GLY A 173 11.36 0.28 9.09
N ARG A 174 10.97 -0.53 8.13
CA ARG A 174 11.77 -0.81 6.92
C ARG A 174 10.88 -0.83 5.68
N GLY A 175 11.32 -0.17 4.62
CA GLY A 175 10.62 -0.16 3.35
C GLY A 175 11.45 0.53 2.27
N SER A 176 11.15 0.18 1.02
CA SER A 176 11.78 0.76 -0.15
C SER A 176 10.72 1.09 -1.20
N VAL A 177 10.58 2.37 -1.51
CA VAL A 177 9.67 2.83 -2.56
C VAL A 177 10.08 2.23 -3.92
N TRP A 178 11.38 2.24 -4.22
CA TRP A 178 11.93 1.62 -5.44
C TRP A 178 11.69 0.12 -5.50
N GLY A 179 11.89 -0.57 -4.37
CA GLY A 179 11.61 -2.00 -4.28
C GLY A 179 10.14 -2.30 -4.58
N THR A 180 9.22 -1.51 -4.04
CA THR A 180 7.78 -1.66 -4.28
C THR A 180 7.42 -1.39 -5.75
N LEU A 181 8.02 -0.38 -6.40
CA LEU A 181 7.80 -0.12 -7.83
C LEU A 181 8.22 -1.32 -8.68
N ILE A 182 9.43 -1.84 -8.46
CA ILE A 182 9.94 -3.01 -9.20
C ILE A 182 9.03 -4.22 -8.97
N ALA A 183 8.58 -4.45 -7.74
CA ALA A 183 7.67 -5.54 -7.41
C ALA A 183 6.31 -5.41 -8.12
N VAL A 184 5.74 -4.20 -8.18
CA VAL A 184 4.50 -3.93 -8.94
C VAL A 184 4.69 -4.23 -10.42
N LEU A 185 5.82 -3.82 -11.02
CA LEU A 185 6.11 -4.12 -12.42
C LEU A 185 6.28 -5.62 -12.67
N ILE A 186 6.97 -6.35 -11.78
CA ILE A 186 7.13 -7.80 -11.89
C ILE A 186 5.77 -8.50 -11.79
N LEU A 187 4.94 -8.17 -10.79
CA LEU A 187 3.63 -8.80 -10.64
C LEU A 187 2.67 -8.41 -11.76
N GLY A 188 2.74 -7.17 -12.25
CA GLY A 188 1.97 -6.71 -13.39
C GLY A 188 2.32 -7.44 -14.69
N THR A 189 3.61 -7.58 -14.99
CA THR A 189 4.08 -8.33 -16.17
C THR A 189 3.75 -9.82 -16.07
N LEU A 190 3.88 -10.40 -14.88
CA LEU A 190 3.52 -11.79 -14.62
C LEU A 190 2.03 -12.03 -14.85
N ASN A 191 1.15 -11.17 -14.29
CA ASN A 191 -0.29 -11.27 -14.52
C ASN A 191 -0.65 -11.13 -16.00
N ASN A 192 -0.05 -10.16 -16.69
CA ASN A 192 -0.29 -9.97 -18.12
C ASN A 192 0.18 -11.17 -18.95
N GLY A 193 1.36 -11.71 -18.63
CA GLY A 193 1.88 -12.92 -19.27
C GLY A 193 0.97 -14.13 -19.09
N LEU A 194 0.50 -14.37 -17.85
CA LEU A 194 -0.45 -15.46 -17.58
C LEU A 194 -1.77 -15.29 -18.34
N THR A 195 -2.26 -14.06 -18.45
CA THR A 195 -3.47 -13.72 -19.22
C THR A 195 -3.28 -13.99 -20.71
N LEU A 196 -2.13 -13.62 -21.29
CA LEU A 196 -1.80 -13.89 -22.68
C LEU A 196 -1.67 -15.42 -22.98
N MET A 197 -1.23 -16.17 -21.99
CA MET A 197 -1.18 -17.64 -22.06
C MET A 197 -2.54 -18.31 -21.83
N ASN A 198 -3.62 -17.55 -21.72
CA ASN A 198 -4.98 -18.04 -21.41
C ASN A 198 -5.07 -18.84 -20.09
N VAL A 199 -4.19 -18.55 -19.14
CA VAL A 199 -4.27 -19.15 -17.80
C VAL A 199 -5.46 -18.54 -17.06
N SER A 200 -6.34 -19.37 -16.52
CA SER A 200 -7.53 -18.91 -15.81
C SER A 200 -7.19 -18.04 -14.62
N SER A 201 -8.07 -17.07 -14.29
CA SER A 201 -7.91 -16.16 -13.15
C SER A 201 -7.69 -16.90 -11.83
N PHE A 202 -8.27 -18.09 -11.67
CA PHE A 202 -8.08 -18.92 -10.47
C PHE A 202 -6.63 -19.34 -10.26
N TRP A 203 -5.93 -19.73 -11.33
CA TRP A 203 -4.50 -20.04 -11.27
C TRP A 203 -3.61 -18.82 -11.05
N GLN A 204 -4.06 -17.65 -11.53
CA GLN A 204 -3.38 -16.39 -11.24
C GLN A 204 -3.45 -16.07 -9.74
N ASP A 205 -4.58 -16.31 -9.08
CA ASP A 205 -4.73 -16.11 -7.64
C ASP A 205 -3.86 -17.10 -6.83
N VAL A 206 -3.76 -18.34 -7.25
CA VAL A 206 -2.82 -19.33 -6.66
C VAL A 206 -1.38 -18.83 -6.78
N THR A 207 -0.99 -18.35 -7.96
CA THR A 207 0.37 -17.83 -8.20
C THR A 207 0.69 -16.63 -7.29
N ARG A 208 -0.27 -15.71 -7.12
CA ARG A 208 -0.13 -14.58 -6.19
C ARG A 208 0.06 -15.05 -4.75
N GLY A 209 -0.71 -16.03 -4.32
CA GLY A 209 -0.57 -16.64 -2.99
C GLY A 209 0.81 -17.26 -2.76
N VAL A 210 1.33 -18.00 -3.73
CA VAL A 210 2.67 -18.61 -3.67
C VAL A 210 3.77 -17.55 -3.61
N VAL A 211 3.66 -16.49 -4.42
CA VAL A 211 4.61 -15.36 -4.41
C VAL A 211 4.60 -14.66 -3.05
N LEU A 212 3.42 -14.44 -2.47
CA LEU A 212 3.25 -13.83 -1.16
C LEU A 212 3.89 -14.68 -0.06
N PHE A 213 3.69 -15.99 -0.11
CA PHE A 213 4.25 -16.92 0.86
C PHE A 213 5.78 -16.97 0.81
N ASN A 214 6.37 -16.99 -0.38
CA ASN A 214 7.82 -16.99 -0.57
C ASN A 214 8.45 -15.63 -0.27
N GLY A 215 7.78 -14.52 -0.60
CA GLY A 215 8.25 -13.16 -0.32
C GLY A 215 8.23 -12.81 1.17
N GLY A 216 7.34 -13.43 1.96
CA GLY A 216 7.24 -13.24 3.41
C GLY A 216 8.31 -13.95 4.24
N ARG A 217 9.17 -14.77 3.65
CA ARG A 217 10.27 -15.42 4.40
C ARG A 217 11.29 -14.39 4.87
N PRO A 218 11.60 -14.35 6.19
CA PRO A 218 12.59 -13.43 6.70
C PRO A 218 13.96 -13.72 6.05
N ARG A 219 14.53 -12.72 5.39
CA ARG A 219 15.87 -12.81 4.76
C ARG A 219 17.01 -13.02 5.77
N SER A 220 16.72 -13.13 7.07
CA SER A 220 17.70 -13.41 8.13
C SER A 220 18.30 -14.82 8.10
N ALA A 221 17.73 -15.76 7.39
CA ALA A 221 18.27 -17.11 7.28
C ALA A 221 19.50 -17.23 6.35
N ALA A 222 19.83 -16.21 5.56
CA ALA A 222 20.93 -16.25 4.60
C ALA A 222 22.21 -15.50 5.04
N ARG A 223 22.22 -14.91 6.25
CA ARG A 223 23.42 -14.32 6.87
C ARG A 223 23.52 -14.76 8.33
N ALA A 224 23.79 -16.04 8.54
CA ALA A 224 24.53 -16.43 9.73
C ALA A 224 25.97 -15.96 9.49
N PRO A 225 26.52 -15.01 10.29
CA PRO A 225 27.94 -14.81 10.29
C PRO A 225 28.56 -16.09 10.86
N ALA A 226 29.45 -16.68 10.08
CA ALA A 226 30.33 -17.72 10.56
C ALA A 226 31.00 -17.26 11.85
N GLU A 227 30.91 -18.11 12.86
CA GLU A 227 31.82 -18.26 13.96
C GLU A 227 32.19 -16.99 14.75
N LEU A 228 31.40 -16.67 15.78
CA LEU A 228 31.97 -16.12 16.99
C LEU A 228 32.61 -17.28 17.75
N THR A 229 33.90 -17.49 17.54
CA THR A 229 34.75 -18.31 18.45
C THR A 229 34.51 -17.83 19.88
N PRO A 230 34.25 -18.72 20.84
CA PRO A 230 34.08 -18.32 22.21
C PRO A 230 35.42 -17.80 22.75
N PHE A 231 35.42 -16.55 23.20
CA PHE A 231 36.55 -15.99 23.93
C PHE A 231 36.78 -16.86 25.16
N SER A 232 37.88 -17.66 25.13
CA SER A 232 38.34 -18.40 26.27
C SER A 232 38.92 -17.40 27.30
N PHE A 233 38.15 -17.14 28.35
CA PHE A 233 38.65 -16.49 29.54
C PHE A 233 39.69 -17.41 30.20
N HIS A 234 40.95 -17.17 29.94
CA HIS A 234 42.04 -17.76 30.68
C HIS A 234 42.06 -17.19 32.09
N ARG A 235 41.49 -17.96 33.02
CA ARG A 235 41.56 -17.72 34.46
C ARG A 235 43.01 -17.94 34.90
N ARG A 236 43.81 -16.88 34.97
CA ARG A 236 45.12 -16.91 35.69
C ARG A 236 44.83 -16.99 37.18
N SER A 237 44.95 -18.20 37.74
CA SER A 237 45.17 -18.41 39.15
C SER A 237 46.52 -17.79 39.54
N ARG A 238 46.57 -16.74 40.34
CA ARG A 238 47.75 -16.36 41.13
C ARG A 238 47.65 -17.04 42.48
N ASN A 239 48.47 -18.06 42.65
CA ASN A 239 48.95 -18.44 43.97
C ASN A 239 49.95 -17.40 44.41
N VAL A 240 49.77 -16.75 45.55
CA VAL A 240 50.70 -16.54 46.71
C VAL A 240 49.79 -16.13 47.88
#